data_d87a2844741a1334635e9af44828e785
#
_entry.id   d87a2844741a1334635e9af44828e785
#
_cell.length_a   1.000
_cell.length_b   1.000
_cell.length_c   1.000
_cell.angle_alpha   90.00
_cell.angle_beta   90.00
_cell.angle_gamma   90.00
#
_symmetry.space_group_name_H-M   'P 1'
#
loop_
_entity.id
_entity.type
_entity.pdbx_description
1 polymer ?
#
loop_
_entity_poly.entity_id
_entity_poly.type
_entity_poly.pdbx_seq_one_letter_code
_entity_poly.pdbx_strand_id
1 'polypeptide(L)'
;MRDLWELASYVVTVLGLPLAIGIFLWQERNERANEEEEGYQLLSDAYNDFLKIVLAHPDLHLRANEPLPNPSPEQNERMLVIFDMLISLFERAYLVAYKEKMNQEERRRWNSWDDYMREWCRRDDFHNALPLLLRGEDPDFQAYIRRVAQEERGSSLLING
;
A
#
# COMPACT_ATOMS: atom_id res chain seq x y z
N MET A 1 -46.57 0.76 -44.11
CA MET A 1 -45.73 1.76 -43.31
C MET A 1 -45.83 1.55 -41.80
N ARG A 2 -46.94 1.05 -41.27
CA ARG A 2 -47.05 0.71 -39.82
C ARG A 2 -46.09 -0.39 -39.39
N ASP A 3 -46.00 -1.47 -40.18
CA ASP A 3 -45.20 -2.64 -39.83
C ASP A 3 -43.68 -2.38 -39.78
N LEU A 4 -43.21 -1.41 -40.53
CA LEU A 4 -41.78 -0.99 -40.51
C LEU A 4 -41.44 -0.21 -39.21
N TRP A 5 -42.36 0.57 -38.67
CA TRP A 5 -42.17 1.27 -37.39
C TRP A 5 -42.21 0.32 -36.19
N GLU A 6 -43.08 -0.66 -36.22
CA GLU A 6 -43.15 -1.70 -35.19
C GLU A 6 -41.89 -2.57 -35.18
N LEU A 7 -41.44 -3.00 -36.37
CA LEU A 7 -40.17 -3.71 -36.51
C LEU A 7 -38.97 -2.89 -36.03
N ALA A 8 -38.90 -1.63 -36.38
CA ALA A 8 -37.83 -0.72 -35.95
C ALA A 8 -37.84 -0.53 -34.41
N SER A 9 -39.02 -0.40 -33.80
CA SER A 9 -39.21 -0.31 -32.35
C SER A 9 -38.71 -1.57 -31.62
N TYR A 10 -39.05 -2.77 -32.16
CA TYR A 10 -38.55 -4.04 -31.59
C TYR A 10 -37.05 -4.19 -31.70
N VAL A 11 -36.46 -3.81 -32.83
CA VAL A 11 -35.00 -3.91 -33.05
C VAL A 11 -34.26 -2.95 -32.09
N VAL A 12 -34.76 -1.73 -31.90
CA VAL A 12 -34.18 -0.78 -30.94
C VAL A 12 -34.27 -1.27 -29.51
N THR A 13 -35.37 -1.91 -29.13
CA THR A 13 -35.56 -2.41 -27.76
C THR A 13 -34.71 -3.67 -27.51
N VAL A 14 -34.67 -4.59 -28.46
CA VAL A 14 -33.98 -5.88 -28.33
C VAL A 14 -32.48 -5.74 -28.38
N LEU A 15 -31.93 -4.80 -29.18
CA LEU A 15 -30.48 -4.58 -29.31
C LEU A 15 -29.99 -3.40 -28.45
N GLY A 16 -30.82 -2.38 -28.24
CA GLY A 16 -30.44 -1.17 -27.49
C GLY A 16 -30.22 -1.45 -26.01
N LEU A 17 -31.07 -2.28 -25.40
CA LEU A 17 -30.96 -2.59 -23.97
C LEU A 17 -29.70 -3.40 -23.61
N PRO A 18 -29.38 -4.52 -24.31
CA PRO A 18 -28.14 -5.22 -24.06
C PRO A 18 -26.88 -4.39 -24.34
N LEU A 19 -26.93 -3.53 -25.38
CA LEU A 19 -25.82 -2.61 -25.69
C LEU A 19 -25.63 -1.57 -24.60
N ALA A 20 -26.70 -0.97 -24.10
CA ALA A 20 -26.65 -0.01 -23.00
C ALA A 20 -26.09 -0.63 -21.71
N ILE A 21 -26.53 -1.85 -21.39
CA ILE A 21 -25.99 -2.62 -20.25
C ILE A 21 -24.50 -2.91 -20.46
N GLY A 22 -24.09 -3.32 -21.67
CA GLY A 22 -22.70 -3.58 -21.99
C GLY A 22 -21.81 -2.34 -21.83
N ILE A 23 -22.28 -1.19 -22.31
CA ILE A 23 -21.59 0.09 -22.16
C ILE A 23 -21.50 0.49 -20.67
N PHE A 24 -22.58 0.35 -19.93
CA PHE A 24 -22.63 0.65 -18.49
C PHE A 24 -21.63 -0.21 -17.70
N LEU A 25 -21.61 -1.52 -17.92
CA LEU A 25 -20.66 -2.44 -17.27
C LEU A 25 -19.22 -2.16 -17.66
N TRP A 26 -19.00 -1.74 -18.91
CA TRP A 26 -17.64 -1.34 -19.37
C TRP A 26 -17.19 -0.03 -18.70
N GLN A 27 -18.08 0.97 -18.60
CA GLN A 27 -17.79 2.22 -17.91
C GLN A 27 -17.50 2.00 -16.43
N GLU A 28 -18.32 1.21 -15.73
CA GLU A 28 -18.12 0.89 -14.32
C GLU A 28 -16.76 0.20 -14.06
N ARG A 29 -16.36 -0.72 -14.95
CA ARG A 29 -15.04 -1.37 -14.84
C ARG A 29 -13.90 -0.39 -15.08
N ASN A 30 -14.06 0.54 -16.01
CA ASN A 30 -13.03 1.52 -16.34
C ASN A 30 -12.90 2.58 -15.23
N GLU A 31 -14.00 2.98 -14.61
CA GLU A 31 -14.00 3.89 -13.46
C GLU A 31 -13.28 3.26 -12.27
N ARG A 32 -13.57 2.00 -11.93
CA ARG A 32 -12.88 1.28 -10.85
C ARG A 32 -11.37 1.13 -11.11
N ALA A 33 -10.98 0.84 -12.35
CA ALA A 33 -9.56 0.76 -12.70
C ALA A 33 -8.84 2.12 -12.55
N ASN A 34 -9.51 3.22 -12.89
CA ASN A 34 -8.97 4.56 -12.70
C ASN A 34 -8.87 4.94 -11.22
N GLU A 35 -9.86 4.61 -10.40
CA GLU A 35 -9.84 4.84 -8.96
C GLU A 35 -8.71 4.06 -8.27
N GLU A 36 -8.47 2.80 -8.66
CA GLU A 36 -7.36 2.00 -8.14
C GLU A 36 -6.00 2.59 -8.55
N GLU A 37 -5.85 3.09 -9.77
CA GLU A 37 -4.64 3.74 -10.24
C GLU A 37 -4.39 5.06 -9.50
N GLU A 38 -5.42 5.88 -9.32
CA GLU A 38 -5.33 7.14 -8.57
C GLU A 38 -4.94 6.87 -7.10
N GLY A 39 -5.55 5.86 -6.47
CA GLY A 39 -5.20 5.44 -5.11
C GLY A 39 -3.73 5.01 -4.99
N TYR A 40 -3.21 4.26 -5.95
CA TYR A 40 -1.81 3.85 -6.00
C TYR A 40 -0.86 5.05 -6.19
N GLN A 41 -1.21 5.99 -7.05
CA GLN A 41 -0.44 7.23 -7.27
C GLN A 41 -0.34 8.06 -5.99
N LEU A 42 -1.48 8.26 -5.30
CA LEU A 42 -1.52 9.00 -4.02
C LEU A 42 -0.64 8.35 -2.94
N LEU A 43 -0.62 7.02 -2.86
CA LEU A 43 0.26 6.29 -1.95
C LEU A 43 1.74 6.49 -2.31
N SER A 44 2.08 6.43 -3.60
CA SER A 44 3.45 6.63 -4.08
C SER A 44 3.94 8.05 -3.77
N ASP A 45 3.09 9.04 -3.97
CA ASP A 45 3.40 10.44 -3.65
C ASP A 45 3.59 10.63 -2.14
N ALA A 46 2.72 10.02 -1.32
CA ALA A 46 2.85 10.06 0.14
C ALA A 46 4.17 9.41 0.62
N TYR A 47 4.62 8.31 0.00
CA TYR A 47 5.91 7.70 0.33
C TYR A 47 7.09 8.59 -0.09
N ASN A 48 7.00 9.23 -1.25
CA ASN A 48 8.01 10.20 -1.68
C ASN A 48 8.10 11.41 -0.73
N ASP A 49 6.95 11.90 -0.24
CA ASP A 49 6.93 12.98 0.76
C ASP A 49 7.51 12.53 2.11
N PHE A 50 7.24 11.30 2.53
CA PHE A 50 7.89 10.70 3.68
C PHE A 50 9.41 10.63 3.51
N LEU A 51 9.91 10.22 2.34
CA LEU A 51 11.36 10.18 2.08
C LEU A 51 12.01 11.57 2.13
N LYS A 52 11.29 12.64 1.78
CA LYS A 52 11.78 14.02 1.96
C LYS A 52 11.97 14.36 3.43
N ILE A 53 11.09 13.89 4.31
CA ILE A 53 11.25 14.03 5.76
C ILE A 53 12.49 13.30 6.24
N VAL A 54 12.71 12.06 5.78
CA VAL A 54 13.91 11.29 6.09
C VAL A 54 15.19 12.01 5.64
N LEU A 55 15.19 12.60 4.44
CA LEU A 55 16.30 13.40 3.90
C LEU A 55 16.55 14.69 4.71
N ALA A 56 15.51 15.28 5.28
CA ALA A 56 15.65 16.48 6.11
C ALA A 56 16.29 16.21 7.50
N HIS A 57 16.37 14.93 7.91
CA HIS A 57 16.93 14.49 9.19
C HIS A 57 18.10 13.51 9.02
N PRO A 58 19.19 13.90 8.36
CA PRO A 58 20.34 13.02 8.13
C PRO A 58 21.04 12.60 9.42
N ASP A 59 20.92 13.40 10.47
CA ASP A 59 21.45 13.14 11.83
C ASP A 59 20.83 11.92 12.52
N LEU A 60 19.70 11.42 12.02
CA LEU A 60 19.02 10.23 12.56
C LEU A 60 19.46 8.92 11.89
N HIS A 61 20.27 8.97 10.86
CA HIS A 61 20.80 7.79 10.12
C HIS A 61 19.71 6.81 9.66
N LEU A 62 18.52 7.29 9.31
CA LEU A 62 17.35 6.46 9.01
C LEU A 62 17.50 5.57 7.76
N ARG A 63 18.44 5.91 6.85
CA ARG A 63 18.76 5.12 5.65
C ARG A 63 20.11 4.40 5.75
N ALA A 64 20.80 4.50 6.88
CA ALA A 64 22.03 3.74 7.13
C ALA A 64 21.70 2.27 7.46
N ASN A 65 22.62 1.36 7.14
CA ASN A 65 22.47 -0.07 7.45
C ASN A 65 22.43 -0.33 8.96
N GLU A 66 23.07 0.52 9.75
CA GLU A 66 23.11 0.41 11.20
C GLU A 66 22.32 1.56 11.85
N PRO A 67 21.56 1.30 12.91
CA PRO A 67 20.92 2.33 13.69
C PRO A 67 21.91 3.34 14.26
N LEU A 68 21.43 4.56 14.55
CA LEU A 68 22.22 5.58 15.21
C LEU A 68 22.72 5.08 16.58
N PRO A 69 24.04 5.03 16.85
CA PRO A 69 24.55 4.59 18.14
C PRO A 69 24.29 5.67 19.20
N ASN A 70 23.69 5.29 20.32
CA ASN A 70 23.43 6.18 21.48
C ASN A 70 22.69 7.48 21.12
N PRO A 71 21.50 7.41 20.51
CA PRO A 71 20.74 8.60 20.16
C PRO A 71 20.36 9.40 21.42
N SER A 72 20.37 10.72 21.28
CA SER A 72 19.88 11.60 22.36
C SER A 72 18.37 11.40 22.59
N PRO A 73 17.81 11.81 23.74
CA PRO A 73 16.37 11.75 23.99
C PRO A 73 15.54 12.46 22.90
N GLU A 74 16.02 13.60 22.42
CA GLU A 74 15.38 14.36 21.34
C GLU A 74 15.43 13.57 20.00
N GLN A 75 16.56 12.95 19.67
CA GLN A 75 16.69 12.13 18.48
C GLN A 75 15.78 10.90 18.53
N ASN A 76 15.66 10.26 19.70
CA ASN A 76 14.73 9.15 19.90
C ASN A 76 13.29 9.56 19.69
N GLU A 77 12.88 10.72 20.25
CA GLU A 77 11.53 11.24 20.06
C GLU A 77 11.24 11.53 18.59
N ARG A 78 12.16 12.20 17.88
CA ARG A 78 12.00 12.46 16.44
C ARG A 78 11.94 11.18 15.61
N MET A 79 12.77 10.18 15.91
CA MET A 79 12.72 8.88 15.25
C MET A 79 11.38 8.19 15.45
N LEU A 80 10.85 8.18 16.69
CA LEU A 80 9.55 7.57 16.96
C LEU A 80 8.41 8.25 16.19
N VAL A 81 8.41 9.57 16.09
CA VAL A 81 7.42 10.31 15.28
C VAL A 81 7.52 9.95 13.79
N ILE A 82 8.74 9.85 13.27
CA ILE A 82 8.96 9.46 11.86
C ILE A 82 8.53 8.01 11.61
N PHE A 83 8.80 7.10 12.55
CA PHE A 83 8.34 5.72 12.46
C PHE A 83 6.81 5.60 12.56
N ASP A 84 6.16 6.42 13.37
CA ASP A 84 4.71 6.49 13.50
C ASP A 84 4.06 6.94 12.17
N MET A 85 4.62 7.98 11.55
CA MET A 85 4.20 8.41 10.21
C MET A 85 4.35 7.28 9.16
N LEU A 86 5.45 6.51 9.23
CA LEU A 86 5.71 5.41 8.32
C LEU A 86 4.73 4.25 8.53
N ILE A 87 4.44 3.88 9.78
CA ILE A 87 3.48 2.82 10.10
C ILE A 87 2.09 3.20 9.59
N SER A 88 1.62 4.42 9.83
CA SER A 88 0.34 4.91 9.29
C SER A 88 0.30 4.89 7.76
N LEU A 89 1.42 5.17 7.10
CA LEU A 89 1.52 5.06 5.64
C LEU A 89 1.46 3.60 5.17
N PHE A 90 2.15 2.69 5.85
CA PHE A 90 2.14 1.26 5.55
C PHE A 90 0.76 0.63 5.78
N GLU A 91 0.07 1.00 6.87
CA GLU A 91 -1.32 0.59 7.10
C GLU A 91 -2.23 1.03 5.95
N ARG A 92 -2.13 2.30 5.56
CA ARG A 92 -2.92 2.83 4.44
C ARG A 92 -2.64 2.09 3.14
N ALA A 93 -1.36 1.79 2.85
CA ALA A 93 -0.97 1.00 1.69
C ALA A 93 -1.55 -0.41 1.76
N TYR A 94 -1.55 -1.03 2.94
CA TYR A 94 -2.15 -2.34 3.17
C TYR A 94 -3.66 -2.31 2.90
N LEU A 95 -4.39 -1.39 3.50
CA LEU A 95 -5.85 -1.29 3.37
C LEU A 95 -6.30 -0.98 1.94
N VAL A 96 -5.51 -0.23 1.18
CA VAL A 96 -5.84 0.17 -0.20
C VAL A 96 -5.40 -0.86 -1.23
N ALA A 97 -4.20 -1.42 -1.10
CA ALA A 97 -3.55 -2.20 -2.17
C ALA A 97 -3.43 -3.70 -1.88
N TYR A 98 -3.49 -4.14 -0.62
CA TYR A 98 -3.39 -5.56 -0.29
C TYR A 98 -4.69 -6.30 -0.58
N LYS A 99 -4.60 -7.45 -1.25
CA LYS A 99 -5.71 -8.40 -1.46
C LYS A 99 -5.18 -9.82 -1.26
N GLU A 100 -5.96 -10.69 -0.63
CA GLU A 100 -5.57 -12.10 -0.48
C GLU A 100 -5.36 -12.80 -1.84
N LYS A 101 -6.21 -12.46 -2.81
CA LYS A 101 -6.11 -12.96 -4.19
C LYS A 101 -5.81 -11.78 -5.11
N MET A 102 -4.58 -11.72 -5.56
CA MET A 102 -4.09 -10.69 -6.47
C MET A 102 -3.86 -11.26 -7.87
N ASN A 103 -4.26 -10.50 -8.90
CA ASN A 103 -3.79 -10.72 -10.25
C ASN A 103 -2.30 -10.32 -10.39
N GLN A 104 -1.72 -10.49 -11.57
CA GLN A 104 -0.29 -10.23 -11.77
C GLN A 104 0.09 -8.76 -11.59
N GLU A 105 -0.78 -7.84 -12.00
CA GLU A 105 -0.55 -6.41 -11.90
C GLU A 105 -0.69 -5.91 -10.46
N GLU A 106 -1.74 -6.28 -9.76
CA GLU A 106 -1.95 -6.00 -8.34
C GLU A 106 -0.78 -6.53 -7.50
N ARG A 107 -0.30 -7.74 -7.80
CA ARG A 107 0.86 -8.32 -7.12
C ARG A 107 2.14 -7.53 -7.33
N ARG A 108 2.39 -7.00 -8.54
CA ARG A 108 3.55 -6.15 -8.82
C ARG A 108 3.51 -4.86 -8.01
N ARG A 109 2.34 -4.22 -7.93
CA ARG A 109 2.13 -3.01 -7.14
C ARG A 109 2.33 -3.28 -5.65
N TRP A 110 1.78 -4.39 -5.16
CA TRP A 110 1.91 -4.78 -3.76
C TRP A 110 3.36 -5.14 -3.39
N ASN A 111 4.09 -5.86 -4.24
CA ASN A 111 5.46 -6.27 -3.96
C ASN A 111 6.37 -5.08 -3.61
N SER A 112 6.18 -3.93 -4.24
CA SER A 112 6.95 -2.73 -3.90
C SER A 112 6.71 -2.28 -2.45
N TRP A 113 5.46 -2.34 -1.99
CA TRP A 113 5.11 -2.01 -0.60
C TRP A 113 5.61 -3.05 0.39
N ASP A 114 5.51 -4.33 0.05
CA ASP A 114 6.08 -5.42 0.86
C ASP A 114 7.60 -5.27 0.99
N ASP A 115 8.30 -4.94 -0.10
CA ASP A 115 9.74 -4.69 -0.08
C ASP A 115 10.12 -3.50 0.81
N TYR A 116 9.36 -2.39 0.77
CA TYR A 116 9.58 -1.26 1.67
C TYR A 116 9.37 -1.65 3.13
N MET A 117 8.29 -2.37 3.45
CA MET A 117 8.04 -2.85 4.81
C MET A 117 9.16 -3.76 5.30
N ARG A 118 9.65 -4.67 4.46
CA ARG A 118 10.77 -5.57 4.76
C ARG A 118 12.05 -4.79 5.04
N GLU A 119 12.37 -3.81 4.19
CA GLU A 119 13.56 -2.97 4.37
C GLU A 119 13.57 -2.28 5.74
N TRP A 120 12.46 -1.68 6.13
CA TRP A 120 12.35 -1.03 7.43
C TRP A 120 12.33 -2.01 8.60
N CYS A 121 11.71 -3.18 8.45
CA CYS A 121 11.67 -4.22 9.48
C CYS A 121 13.06 -4.84 9.78
N ARG A 122 14.03 -4.72 8.88
CA ARG A 122 15.43 -5.14 9.12
C ARG A 122 16.14 -4.27 10.14
N ARG A 123 15.71 -3.03 10.32
CA ARG A 123 16.29 -2.10 11.29
C ARG A 123 15.91 -2.48 12.71
N ASP A 124 16.88 -2.63 13.59
CA ASP A 124 16.66 -3.01 14.99
C ASP A 124 15.83 -1.98 15.76
N ASP A 125 16.09 -0.69 15.53
CA ASP A 125 15.37 0.40 16.20
C ASP A 125 13.88 0.43 15.79
N PHE A 126 13.57 0.30 14.50
CA PHE A 126 12.21 0.22 14.00
C PHE A 126 11.49 -1.04 14.50
N HIS A 127 12.15 -2.19 14.39
CA HIS A 127 11.61 -3.47 14.86
C HIS A 127 11.26 -3.43 16.36
N ASN A 128 12.14 -2.87 17.19
CA ASN A 128 11.92 -2.77 18.64
C ASN A 128 10.79 -1.78 18.98
N ALA A 129 10.52 -0.79 18.11
CA ALA A 129 9.43 0.15 18.28
C ALA A 129 8.06 -0.40 17.85
N LEU A 130 7.99 -1.45 17.01
CA LEU A 130 6.73 -2.01 16.49
C LEU A 130 5.65 -2.25 17.54
N PRO A 131 5.92 -2.81 18.75
CA PRO A 131 4.87 -3.03 19.74
C PRO A 131 4.18 -1.73 20.20
N LEU A 132 4.89 -0.61 20.16
CA LEU A 132 4.35 0.71 20.47
C LEU A 132 3.61 1.30 19.26
N LEU A 133 4.24 1.26 18.09
CA LEU A 133 3.76 1.87 16.85
C LEU A 133 2.46 1.22 16.34
N LEU A 134 2.26 -0.06 16.59
CA LEU A 134 1.08 -0.81 16.12
C LEU A 134 -0.16 -0.65 17.01
N ARG A 135 -0.10 0.19 18.03
CA ARG A 135 -1.26 0.41 18.91
C ARG A 135 -2.32 1.23 18.19
N GLY A 136 -3.49 0.62 18.01
CA GLY A 136 -4.64 1.28 17.37
C GLY A 136 -4.72 1.11 15.86
N GLU A 137 -3.68 0.51 15.23
CA GLU A 137 -3.69 0.17 13.81
C GLU A 137 -4.63 -1.01 13.51
N ASP A 138 -4.98 -1.21 12.24
CA ASP A 138 -5.83 -2.30 11.78
C ASP A 138 -5.28 -3.69 12.19
N PRO A 139 -6.11 -4.60 12.76
CA PRO A 139 -5.64 -5.90 13.25
C PRO A 139 -4.99 -6.79 12.19
N ASP A 140 -5.49 -6.78 10.94
CA ASP A 140 -4.98 -7.60 9.86
C ASP A 140 -3.63 -7.04 9.37
N PHE A 141 -3.51 -5.71 9.30
CA PHE A 141 -2.24 -5.05 9.05
C PHE A 141 -1.23 -5.36 10.15
N GLN A 142 -1.62 -5.29 11.43
CA GLN A 142 -0.73 -5.65 12.54
C GLN A 142 -0.20 -7.08 12.41
N ALA A 143 -1.07 -8.03 12.08
CA ALA A 143 -0.67 -9.43 11.87
C ALA A 143 0.30 -9.56 10.69
N TYR A 144 0.03 -8.83 9.60
CA TYR A 144 0.86 -8.81 8.40
C TYR A 144 2.28 -8.30 8.70
N ILE A 145 2.40 -7.08 9.25
CA ILE A 145 3.71 -6.44 9.48
C ILE A 145 4.54 -7.19 10.54
N ARG A 146 3.92 -7.79 11.56
CA ARG A 146 4.61 -8.63 12.54
C ARG A 146 5.17 -9.90 11.90
N ARG A 147 4.45 -10.53 10.99
CA ARG A 147 4.96 -11.66 10.21
C ARG A 147 6.15 -11.25 9.35
N VAL A 148 6.06 -10.15 8.61
CA VAL A 148 7.16 -9.60 7.81
C VAL A 148 8.40 -9.36 8.70
N ALA A 149 8.22 -8.74 9.85
CA ALA A 149 9.32 -8.46 10.77
C ALA A 149 9.99 -9.74 11.33
N GLN A 150 9.21 -10.79 11.58
CA GLN A 150 9.73 -12.09 12.02
C GLN A 150 10.49 -12.81 10.91
N GLU A 151 9.99 -12.79 9.67
CA GLU A 151 10.65 -13.37 8.50
C GLU A 151 12.01 -12.71 8.24
N GLU A 152 12.10 -11.39 8.31
CA GLU A 152 13.35 -10.66 8.10
C GLU A 152 14.41 -10.96 9.19
N ARG A 153 14.00 -11.13 10.44
CA ARG A 153 14.91 -11.58 11.52
C ARG A 153 15.37 -13.02 11.34
N GLY A 154 14.49 -13.93 10.98
CA GLY A 154 14.85 -15.32 10.69
C GLY A 154 15.89 -15.43 9.57
N SER A 155 15.73 -14.62 8.52
CA SER A 155 16.66 -14.57 7.39
C SER A 155 18.03 -14.01 7.79
N SER A 156 18.07 -12.99 8.67
CA SER A 156 19.35 -12.39 9.13
C SER A 156 20.19 -13.35 9.96
N LEU A 157 19.58 -14.27 10.71
CA LEU A 157 20.30 -15.28 11.50
C LEU A 157 20.96 -16.35 10.61
N LEU A 158 20.38 -16.64 9.44
CA LEU A 158 20.90 -17.64 8.51
C LEU A 158 22.08 -17.13 7.65
N ILE A 159 22.25 -15.82 7.53
CA ILE A 159 23.33 -15.20 6.71
C ILE A 159 24.60 -14.99 7.55
N ASN A 160 24.46 -14.86 8.87
CA ASN A 160 25.57 -14.55 9.79
C ASN A 160 26.08 -15.79 10.57
N GLY A 161 25.64 -16.99 10.23
CA GLY A 161 26.09 -18.28 10.75
C GLY A 161 26.83 -19.09 9.72
#